data_bc6170c9da4dbaf47b0e19c359abef89
#
_entry.id   bc6170c9da4dbaf47b0e19c359abef89
#
_cell.length_a   1.000
_cell.length_b   1.000
_cell.length_c   1.000
_cell.angle_alpha   90.00
_cell.angle_beta   90.00
_cell.angle_gamma   90.00
#
_symmetry.space_group_name_H-M   'P 1'
#
loop_
_entity.id
_entity.type
_entity.pdbx_description
1 polymer ?
#
loop_
_entity_poly.entity_id
_entity_poly.type
_entity_poly.pdbx_seq_one_letter_code
_entity_poly.pdbx_strand_id
1 'polypeptide(L)'
;MKKIAILFVVFFCSVSLWAQTIEDDATWKLKTDTVRALKHYKAGDNWFIGIQAGANHSLSENSRFGSFGAMTRPSIALSVGKYFSPAIGARVQFAYLKQMSRANSEVIEAFPEVYGKGNYGFNMFNGYLDGLFNLHNIFAQYDENIRFNVVGILGMGFNSSFGFDDKVKEWDKSPSEKFAPYQISTDNKTFFSLRAGLQFNYMLSNALDINLEATFNATDDAFNGTRYDRKWDSYANVMLGLTYHFKDQYGDRRFRYTEVNDQAWVDELNRKINEERNKPIPAPVVTEVKKEVVKNEMLGMTVSFIIDKYNITDIQKKNVAEAAKYLEDHPEVNLIVTGYADVQTGNPAYNLKLSQRRAEAVC
;
A
#
# COMPACT_ATOMS: atom_id res chain seq x y z
N MET A 1 -25.87 -14.02 -20.75
CA MET A 1 -24.65 -13.20 -20.76
C MET A 1 -24.96 -11.89 -20.05
N LYS A 2 -24.66 -11.76 -18.78
CA LYS A 2 -24.82 -10.50 -18.03
C LYS A 2 -23.43 -9.93 -17.82
N LYS A 3 -23.20 -8.75 -18.41
CA LYS A 3 -21.94 -7.99 -18.27
C LYS A 3 -21.85 -7.42 -16.85
N ILE A 4 -20.85 -7.84 -16.10
CA ILE A 4 -20.50 -7.20 -14.82
C ILE A 4 -19.62 -6.01 -15.16
N ALA A 5 -20.16 -4.81 -14.98
CA ALA A 5 -19.41 -3.57 -15.07
C ALA A 5 -18.67 -3.37 -13.73
N ILE A 6 -17.33 -3.40 -13.78
CA ILE A 6 -16.50 -3.03 -12.64
C ILE A 6 -16.44 -1.49 -12.62
N LEU A 7 -17.11 -0.91 -11.63
CA LEU A 7 -17.10 0.53 -11.38
C LEU A 7 -15.85 0.87 -10.56
N PHE A 8 -14.82 1.44 -11.22
CA PHE A 8 -13.70 2.08 -10.53
C PHE A 8 -14.18 3.44 -10.00
N VAL A 9 -14.44 3.51 -8.70
CA VAL A 9 -14.66 4.78 -8.02
C VAL A 9 -13.30 5.39 -7.68
N VAL A 10 -12.90 6.38 -8.48
CA VAL A 10 -11.76 7.24 -8.18
C VAL A 10 -12.24 8.31 -7.20
N PHE A 11 -11.89 8.15 -5.93
CA PHE A 11 -12.14 9.18 -4.91
C PHE A 11 -11.07 10.26 -5.01
N PHE A 12 -11.45 11.44 -5.50
CA PHE A 12 -10.64 12.65 -5.36
C PHE A 12 -10.77 13.17 -3.93
N CYS A 13 -9.72 13.05 -3.13
CA CYS A 13 -9.62 13.79 -1.88
C CYS A 13 -9.34 15.27 -2.20
N SER A 14 -10.35 16.10 -2.05
CA SER A 14 -10.19 17.55 -1.97
C SER A 14 -9.59 17.89 -0.60
N VAL A 15 -8.32 18.25 -0.58
CA VAL A 15 -7.68 18.85 0.59
C VAL A 15 -8.17 20.28 0.68
N SER A 16 -9.06 20.56 1.62
CA SER A 16 -9.43 21.92 1.97
C SER A 16 -8.28 22.59 2.74
N LEU A 17 -7.55 23.46 2.07
CA LEU A 17 -6.63 24.39 2.73
C LEU A 17 -7.45 25.42 3.52
N TRP A 18 -7.34 25.38 4.82
CA TRP A 18 -7.76 26.50 5.68
C TRP A 18 -6.71 27.58 5.58
N ALA A 19 -7.07 28.71 4.96
CA ALA A 19 -6.26 29.92 5.00
C ALA A 19 -6.35 30.49 6.42
N GLN A 20 -5.24 30.47 7.16
CA GLN A 20 -5.12 31.24 8.39
C GLN A 20 -4.91 32.71 8.04
N THR A 21 -5.76 33.57 8.59
CA THR A 21 -5.56 35.04 8.59
C THR A 21 -4.26 35.36 9.33
N ILE A 22 -3.36 36.05 8.66
CA ILE A 22 -2.13 36.58 9.24
C ILE A 22 -2.52 37.81 10.08
N GLU A 23 -2.51 37.67 11.39
CA GLU A 23 -2.53 38.82 12.29
C GLU A 23 -1.15 39.45 12.30
N ASP A 24 -1.14 40.73 11.97
CA ASP A 24 0.05 41.61 11.89
C ASP A 24 0.52 41.94 13.33
N ASP A 25 1.36 41.10 13.91
CA ASP A 25 2.03 41.43 15.16
C ASP A 25 3.56 41.47 14.93
N ALA A 26 4.14 42.64 15.17
CA ALA A 26 5.51 43.02 14.84
C ALA A 26 6.62 42.25 15.60
N THR A 27 6.30 41.15 16.20
CA THR A 27 7.23 40.20 16.79
C THR A 27 7.10 38.86 16.09
N TRP A 28 7.92 38.63 15.06
CA TRP A 28 8.07 37.31 14.46
C TRP A 28 8.63 36.32 15.49
N LYS A 29 7.74 35.77 16.30
CA LYS A 29 8.00 34.52 17.02
C LYS A 29 7.47 33.43 16.11
N LEU A 30 8.40 32.71 15.46
CA LEU A 30 8.03 31.39 14.92
C LEU A 30 7.40 30.60 16.07
N LYS A 31 6.07 30.45 16.06
CA LYS A 31 5.41 29.45 16.92
C LYS A 31 5.89 28.11 16.39
N THR A 32 6.74 27.46 17.16
CA THR A 32 7.04 26.05 16.96
C THR A 32 5.81 25.27 17.38
N ASP A 33 4.87 25.08 16.45
CA ASP A 33 3.86 24.06 16.63
C ASP A 33 4.62 22.73 16.65
N THR A 34 4.49 21.99 17.74
CA THR A 34 5.07 20.66 17.86
C THR A 34 4.45 19.76 16.81
N VAL A 35 5.14 19.57 15.70
CA VAL A 35 4.66 18.71 14.60
C VAL A 35 4.92 17.26 14.98
N ARG A 36 3.86 16.48 15.10
CA ARG A 36 3.97 15.03 15.26
C ARG A 36 4.32 14.41 13.91
N ALA A 37 5.49 13.83 13.80
CA ALA A 37 5.94 13.08 12.63
C ALA A 37 6.17 11.61 13.00
N LEU A 38 5.94 10.70 12.06
CA LEU A 38 6.33 9.30 12.25
C LEU A 38 7.85 9.21 12.38
N LYS A 39 8.34 8.40 13.32
CA LYS A 39 9.77 8.09 13.43
C LYS A 39 10.30 7.55 12.12
N HIS A 40 11.55 7.85 11.81
CA HIS A 40 12.21 7.30 10.61
C HIS A 40 12.61 5.83 10.85
N TYR A 41 12.08 4.92 10.03
CA TYR A 41 12.33 3.48 10.13
C TYR A 41 13.29 3.00 9.05
N LYS A 42 14.23 2.14 9.44
CA LYS A 42 15.18 1.50 8.53
C LYS A 42 14.61 0.23 7.90
N ALA A 43 15.33 -0.31 6.92
CA ALA A 43 14.94 -1.56 6.26
C ALA A 43 14.85 -2.76 7.21
N GLY A 44 15.57 -2.75 8.34
CA GLY A 44 15.52 -3.78 9.38
C GLY A 44 14.34 -3.72 10.34
N ASP A 45 13.53 -2.64 10.32
CA ASP A 45 12.49 -2.39 11.31
C ASP A 45 11.12 -2.95 10.87
N ASN A 46 10.19 -3.05 11.82
CA ASN A 46 8.77 -3.41 11.63
C ASN A 46 8.54 -4.81 11.03
N TRP A 47 9.42 -5.75 11.33
CA TRP A 47 9.23 -7.15 10.99
C TRP A 47 8.29 -7.85 11.96
N PHE A 48 7.59 -8.85 11.45
CA PHE A 48 6.74 -9.74 12.24
C PHE A 48 6.82 -11.19 11.78
N ILE A 49 6.48 -12.09 12.66
CA ILE A 49 6.27 -13.52 12.38
C ILE A 49 4.89 -13.93 12.87
N GLY A 50 4.20 -14.78 12.12
CA GLY A 50 2.87 -15.26 12.44
C GLY A 50 2.75 -16.77 12.36
N ILE A 51 1.94 -17.34 13.24
CA ILE A 51 1.49 -18.72 13.19
C ILE A 51 -0.03 -18.74 13.20
N GLN A 52 -0.63 -19.57 12.35
CA GLN A 52 -2.08 -19.66 12.22
C GLN A 52 -2.50 -21.10 12.10
N ALA A 53 -3.68 -21.42 12.62
CA ALA A 53 -4.34 -22.70 12.45
C ALA A 53 -5.84 -22.47 12.20
N GLY A 54 -6.44 -23.34 11.41
CA GLY A 54 -7.84 -23.20 11.07
C GLY A 54 -8.35 -24.27 10.14
N ALA A 55 -9.25 -23.88 9.28
CA ALA A 55 -9.88 -24.79 8.34
C ALA A 55 -9.96 -24.16 6.95
N ASN A 56 -9.85 -25.01 5.95
CA ASN A 56 -10.13 -24.68 4.56
C ASN A 56 -11.36 -25.43 4.07
N HIS A 57 -12.03 -24.88 3.09
CA HIS A 57 -13.19 -25.44 2.45
C HIS A 57 -13.00 -25.41 0.94
N SER A 58 -13.06 -26.60 0.31
CA SER A 58 -12.98 -26.71 -1.15
C SER A 58 -14.25 -26.19 -1.81
N LEU A 59 -14.07 -25.35 -2.83
CA LEU A 59 -15.15 -24.76 -3.64
C LEU A 59 -15.07 -25.25 -5.11
N SER A 60 -14.38 -26.35 -5.33
CA SER A 60 -14.30 -26.98 -6.65
C SER A 60 -15.68 -27.46 -7.14
N GLU A 61 -15.80 -27.70 -8.43
CA GLU A 61 -17.08 -27.93 -9.12
C GLU A 61 -17.97 -28.98 -8.45
N ASN A 62 -17.39 -30.13 -8.11
CA ASN A 62 -18.14 -31.23 -7.53
C ASN A 62 -18.22 -31.14 -6.00
N SER A 63 -17.37 -30.35 -5.37
CA SER A 63 -17.35 -30.17 -3.91
C SER A 63 -18.65 -29.58 -3.37
N ARG A 64 -19.35 -28.75 -4.16
CA ARG A 64 -20.67 -28.18 -3.81
C ARG A 64 -21.75 -29.22 -3.53
N PHE A 65 -21.61 -30.45 -4.05
CA PHE A 65 -22.52 -31.57 -3.81
C PHE A 65 -22.12 -32.39 -2.58
N GLY A 66 -20.99 -32.12 -1.97
CA GLY A 66 -20.56 -32.67 -0.71
C GLY A 66 -21.20 -32.00 0.50
N SER A 67 -21.24 -32.65 1.64
CA SER A 67 -21.65 -31.99 2.88
C SER A 67 -20.58 -30.98 3.33
N PHE A 68 -21.01 -29.88 3.93
CA PHE A 68 -20.09 -28.82 4.39
C PHE A 68 -18.96 -29.37 5.28
N GLY A 69 -19.30 -30.21 6.27
CA GLY A 69 -18.30 -30.78 7.16
C GLY A 69 -17.35 -31.79 6.47
N ALA A 70 -17.79 -32.46 5.42
CA ALA A 70 -16.91 -33.34 4.66
C ALA A 70 -15.91 -32.58 3.81
N MET A 71 -16.28 -31.43 3.27
CA MET A 71 -15.42 -30.58 2.43
C MET A 71 -14.52 -29.64 3.24
N THR A 72 -14.75 -29.53 4.55
CA THR A 72 -13.95 -28.66 5.44
C THR A 72 -12.85 -29.47 6.10
N ARG A 73 -11.59 -29.04 5.98
CA ARG A 73 -10.40 -29.74 6.45
C ARG A 73 -9.45 -28.77 7.17
N PRO A 74 -8.62 -29.30 8.10
CA PRO A 74 -7.69 -28.48 8.87
C PRO A 74 -6.59 -27.88 7.99
N SER A 75 -6.10 -26.72 8.41
CA SER A 75 -4.97 -25.99 7.82
C SER A 75 -4.11 -25.38 8.92
N ILE A 76 -2.80 -25.29 8.66
CA ILE A 76 -1.83 -24.55 9.46
C ILE A 76 -0.99 -23.67 8.56
N ALA A 77 -0.54 -22.51 9.06
CA ALA A 77 0.29 -21.60 8.32
C ALA A 77 1.34 -20.94 9.19
N LEU A 78 2.48 -20.64 8.58
CA LEU A 78 3.55 -19.81 9.13
C LEU A 78 3.78 -18.64 8.19
N SER A 79 4.05 -17.48 8.75
CA SER A 79 4.30 -16.28 7.94
C SER A 79 5.41 -15.43 8.54
N VAL A 80 6.12 -14.74 7.66
CA VAL A 80 7.04 -13.66 8.01
C VAL A 80 6.74 -12.48 7.11
N GLY A 81 6.71 -11.29 7.68
CA GLY A 81 6.38 -10.10 6.94
C GLY A 81 6.93 -8.84 7.58
N LYS A 82 6.70 -7.75 6.89
CA LYS A 82 7.15 -6.43 7.28
C LYS A 82 6.12 -5.38 6.89
N TYR A 83 5.92 -4.41 7.77
CA TYR A 83 5.20 -3.19 7.42
C TYR A 83 6.18 -2.10 6.99
N PHE A 84 5.95 -1.51 5.82
CA PHE A 84 6.73 -0.38 5.28
C PHE A 84 6.20 0.96 5.79
N SER A 85 4.89 0.99 6.08
CA SER A 85 4.18 2.12 6.67
C SER A 85 3.08 1.58 7.58
N PRO A 86 2.43 2.41 8.41
CA PRO A 86 1.26 1.98 9.18
C PRO A 86 0.14 1.39 8.32
N ALA A 87 0.08 1.77 7.03
CA ALA A 87 -0.98 1.38 6.11
C ALA A 87 -0.63 0.19 5.21
N ILE A 88 0.65 -0.01 4.87
CA ILE A 88 1.07 -0.95 3.84
C ILE A 88 2.19 -1.86 4.34
N GLY A 89 2.04 -3.15 4.10
CA GLY A 89 3.05 -4.17 4.40
C GLY A 89 3.11 -5.24 3.31
N ALA A 90 4.05 -6.16 3.48
CA ALA A 90 4.14 -7.38 2.69
C ALA A 90 4.46 -8.57 3.58
N ARG A 91 4.05 -9.76 3.14
CA ARG A 91 4.20 -11.00 3.88
C ARG A 91 4.48 -12.16 2.93
N VAL A 92 5.37 -13.05 3.34
CA VAL A 92 5.45 -14.41 2.79
C VAL A 92 4.75 -15.35 3.78
N GLN A 93 3.86 -16.19 3.27
CA GLN A 93 3.15 -17.18 4.07
C GLN A 93 3.29 -18.54 3.43
N PHE A 94 3.63 -19.54 4.24
CA PHE A 94 3.61 -20.95 3.88
C PHE A 94 2.53 -21.65 4.67
N ALA A 95 1.74 -22.50 4.00
CA ALA A 95 0.68 -23.22 4.65
C ALA A 95 0.64 -24.67 4.20
N TYR A 96 0.28 -25.55 5.13
CA TYR A 96 -0.06 -26.94 4.87
C TYR A 96 -1.56 -27.14 5.12
N LEU A 97 -2.23 -27.69 4.13
CA LEU A 97 -3.68 -27.93 4.14
C LEU A 97 -3.96 -29.40 3.84
N LYS A 98 -4.85 -29.98 4.61
CA LYS A 98 -5.57 -31.15 4.14
C LYS A 98 -6.73 -30.67 3.29
N GLN A 99 -6.94 -31.25 2.14
CA GLN A 99 -8.03 -30.92 1.23
C GLN A 99 -8.96 -32.11 1.03
N MET A 100 -10.20 -31.81 0.68
CA MET A 100 -11.18 -32.80 0.28
C MET A 100 -11.87 -32.35 -0.99
N SER A 101 -11.96 -33.24 -1.97
CA SER A 101 -12.72 -33.04 -3.18
C SER A 101 -13.75 -34.14 -3.36
N ARG A 102 -14.58 -34.04 -4.38
CA ARG A 102 -15.61 -35.01 -4.71
C ARG A 102 -15.49 -35.37 -6.18
N ALA A 103 -15.57 -36.66 -6.49
CA ALA A 103 -15.65 -37.17 -7.85
C ALA A 103 -16.97 -36.76 -8.52
N ASN A 104 -16.99 -36.69 -9.85
CA ASN A 104 -18.20 -36.42 -10.61
C ASN A 104 -19.25 -37.56 -10.36
N SER A 105 -20.53 -37.19 -10.44
CA SER A 105 -21.65 -38.15 -10.24
C SER A 105 -21.59 -39.35 -11.18
N GLU A 106 -21.23 -39.13 -12.45
CA GLU A 106 -21.08 -40.20 -13.45
C GLU A 106 -19.97 -41.19 -13.08
N VAL A 107 -18.87 -40.68 -12.50
CA VAL A 107 -17.77 -41.52 -12.02
C VAL A 107 -18.17 -42.29 -10.77
N ILE A 108 -18.94 -41.69 -9.87
CA ILE A 108 -19.44 -42.34 -8.67
C ILE A 108 -20.41 -43.50 -9.05
N GLU A 109 -21.29 -43.25 -10.01
CA GLU A 109 -22.24 -44.27 -10.52
C GLU A 109 -21.53 -45.42 -11.22
N ALA A 110 -20.44 -45.13 -11.94
CA ALA A 110 -19.68 -46.17 -12.65
C ALA A 110 -18.80 -47.03 -11.72
N PHE A 111 -18.35 -46.48 -10.58
CA PHE A 111 -17.46 -47.14 -9.64
C PHE A 111 -17.93 -46.99 -8.18
N PRO A 112 -19.14 -47.42 -7.84
CA PRO A 112 -19.72 -47.22 -6.51
C PRO A 112 -18.91 -47.87 -5.40
N GLU A 113 -18.25 -49.00 -5.67
CA GLU A 113 -17.43 -49.73 -4.71
C GLU A 113 -16.16 -48.95 -4.34
N VAL A 114 -15.57 -48.23 -5.30
CA VAL A 114 -14.34 -47.46 -5.11
C VAL A 114 -14.64 -46.12 -4.44
N TYR A 115 -15.65 -45.41 -4.89
CA TYR A 115 -15.91 -44.04 -4.47
C TYR A 115 -16.93 -43.90 -3.34
N GLY A 116 -17.85 -44.86 -3.15
CA GLY A 116 -18.88 -44.78 -2.13
C GLY A 116 -19.61 -43.43 -2.16
N LYS A 117 -19.31 -42.52 -1.22
CA LYS A 117 -19.86 -41.17 -1.19
C LYS A 117 -19.19 -40.20 -2.17
N GLY A 118 -18.21 -40.65 -2.94
CA GLY A 118 -17.49 -39.85 -3.95
C GLY A 118 -16.42 -38.90 -3.42
N ASN A 119 -16.24 -38.84 -2.11
CA ASN A 119 -15.24 -37.92 -1.53
C ASN A 119 -13.85 -38.60 -1.51
N TYR A 120 -12.82 -37.80 -1.82
CA TYR A 120 -11.41 -38.20 -1.72
C TYR A 120 -10.57 -37.07 -1.16
N GLY A 121 -9.53 -37.45 -0.42
CA GLY A 121 -8.62 -36.52 0.24
C GLY A 121 -7.30 -36.39 -0.50
N PHE A 122 -6.66 -35.24 -0.29
CA PHE A 122 -5.28 -34.94 -0.70
C PHE A 122 -4.68 -33.91 0.21
N ASN A 123 -3.37 -33.73 0.10
CA ASN A 123 -2.64 -32.69 0.84
C ASN A 123 -2.21 -31.58 -0.12
N MET A 124 -2.08 -30.39 0.42
CA MET A 124 -1.61 -29.24 -0.35
C MET A 124 -0.63 -28.41 0.48
N PHE A 125 0.47 -28.03 -0.13
CA PHE A 125 1.41 -27.05 0.39
C PHE A 125 1.33 -25.78 -0.42
N ASN A 126 1.21 -24.63 0.25
CA ASN A 126 1.08 -23.32 -0.37
C ASN A 126 2.25 -22.44 0.00
N GLY A 127 2.67 -21.62 -0.96
CA GLY A 127 3.55 -20.48 -0.73
C GLY A 127 2.98 -19.23 -1.37
N TYR A 128 2.75 -18.19 -0.58
CA TYR A 128 2.16 -16.91 -1.05
C TYR A 128 3.05 -15.74 -0.71
N LEU A 129 3.11 -14.80 -1.64
CA LEU A 129 3.56 -13.43 -1.40
C LEU A 129 2.34 -12.52 -1.36
N ASP A 130 2.09 -11.89 -0.21
CA ASP A 130 0.94 -11.03 0.04
C ASP A 130 1.33 -9.59 0.18
N GLY A 131 0.55 -8.70 -0.42
CA GLY A 131 0.41 -7.31 -0.02
C GLY A 131 -0.62 -7.19 1.11
N LEU A 132 -0.26 -6.46 2.13
CA LEU A 132 -1.07 -6.19 3.31
C LEU A 132 -1.49 -4.72 3.32
N PHE A 133 -2.79 -4.47 3.42
CA PHE A 133 -3.37 -3.13 3.34
C PHE A 133 -4.20 -2.89 4.61
N ASN A 134 -3.66 -2.15 5.58
CA ASN A 134 -4.41 -1.80 6.77
C ASN A 134 -5.50 -0.79 6.40
N LEU A 135 -6.73 -1.27 6.28
CA LEU A 135 -7.86 -0.47 5.78
C LEU A 135 -8.17 0.70 6.71
N HIS A 136 -8.02 0.52 8.03
CA HIS A 136 -8.21 1.62 8.97
C HIS A 136 -7.22 2.76 8.70
N ASN A 137 -5.93 2.44 8.58
CA ASN A 137 -4.87 3.43 8.41
C ASN A 137 -4.79 4.01 6.98
N ILE A 138 -5.48 3.40 6.01
CA ILE A 138 -5.63 3.96 4.65
C ILE A 138 -6.72 5.05 4.63
N PHE A 139 -7.83 4.82 5.35
CA PHE A 139 -8.99 5.71 5.30
C PHE A 139 -9.05 6.70 6.46
N ALA A 140 -8.27 6.50 7.52
CA ALA A 140 -8.20 7.37 8.69
C ALA A 140 -6.73 7.68 9.04
N GLN A 141 -6.53 8.73 9.82
CA GLN A 141 -5.21 9.03 10.36
C GLN A 141 -4.74 7.90 11.30
N TYR A 142 -3.47 7.52 11.21
CA TYR A 142 -2.88 6.52 12.08
C TYR A 142 -2.96 6.95 13.55
N ASP A 143 -3.47 6.08 14.40
CA ASP A 143 -3.49 6.24 15.85
C ASP A 143 -2.79 5.04 16.51
N GLU A 144 -1.77 5.34 17.31
CA GLU A 144 -0.96 4.36 18.04
C GLU A 144 -1.74 3.53 19.06
N ASN A 145 -2.91 4.03 19.51
CA ASN A 145 -3.70 3.44 20.59
C ASN A 145 -4.78 2.47 20.08
N ILE A 146 -4.97 2.40 18.77
CA ILE A 146 -5.99 1.53 18.19
C ILE A 146 -5.57 0.07 18.35
N ARG A 147 -6.45 -0.69 19.03
CA ARG A 147 -6.23 -2.12 19.28
C ARG A 147 -6.80 -3.03 18.22
N PHE A 148 -7.78 -2.57 17.47
CA PHE A 148 -8.45 -3.37 16.44
C PHE A 148 -8.18 -2.83 15.05
N ASN A 149 -7.69 -3.67 14.16
CA ASN A 149 -7.37 -3.31 12.78
C ASN A 149 -7.93 -4.34 11.81
N VAL A 150 -8.38 -3.87 10.66
CA VAL A 150 -8.77 -4.71 9.53
C VAL A 150 -7.74 -4.54 8.42
N VAL A 151 -7.15 -5.65 8.00
CA VAL A 151 -6.13 -5.68 6.95
C VAL A 151 -6.69 -6.41 5.74
N GLY A 152 -6.73 -5.73 4.59
CA GLY A 152 -6.97 -6.35 3.30
C GLY A 152 -5.73 -7.12 2.84
N ILE A 153 -5.93 -8.27 2.24
CA ILE A 153 -4.89 -9.15 1.72
C ILE A 153 -5.11 -9.32 0.23
N LEU A 154 -4.07 -9.08 -0.55
CA LEU A 154 -4.00 -9.46 -1.97
C LEU A 154 -2.68 -10.20 -2.19
N GLY A 155 -2.74 -11.41 -2.70
CA GLY A 155 -1.57 -12.25 -2.83
C GLY A 155 -1.53 -13.07 -4.11
N MET A 156 -0.31 -13.49 -4.46
CA MET A 156 -0.05 -14.44 -5.50
C MET A 156 0.93 -15.50 -4.99
N GLY A 157 0.84 -16.69 -5.53
CA GLY A 157 1.68 -17.77 -5.05
C GLY A 157 1.51 -19.06 -5.81
N PHE A 158 1.93 -20.15 -5.16
CA PHE A 158 1.90 -21.47 -5.72
C PHE A 158 1.27 -22.47 -4.74
N ASN A 159 0.47 -23.37 -5.28
CA ASN A 159 -0.11 -24.50 -4.59
C ASN A 159 0.50 -25.79 -5.15
N SER A 160 1.00 -26.66 -4.29
CA SER A 160 1.48 -27.99 -4.66
C SER A 160 0.59 -29.03 -4.03
N SER A 161 -0.12 -29.80 -4.86
CA SER A 161 -1.01 -30.88 -4.44
C SER A 161 -0.29 -32.22 -4.49
N PHE A 162 -0.47 -33.05 -3.46
CA PHE A 162 0.19 -34.35 -3.33
C PHE A 162 -0.55 -35.28 -2.36
N GLY A 163 -0.15 -36.55 -2.34
CA GLY A 163 -0.65 -37.53 -1.38
C GLY A 163 -2.15 -37.77 -1.51
N PHE A 164 -2.62 -37.93 -2.74
CA PHE A 164 -4.00 -38.30 -3.04
C PHE A 164 -4.35 -39.66 -2.46
N ASP A 165 -5.61 -39.84 -2.08
CA ASP A 165 -6.16 -41.12 -1.62
C ASP A 165 -5.96 -42.22 -2.68
N ASP A 166 -5.72 -43.43 -2.23
CA ASP A 166 -5.42 -44.58 -3.12
C ASP A 166 -6.54 -44.88 -4.12
N LYS A 167 -7.78 -44.59 -3.76
CA LYS A 167 -8.95 -44.70 -4.65
C LYS A 167 -8.78 -43.89 -5.96
N VAL A 168 -8.22 -42.66 -5.84
CA VAL A 168 -7.99 -41.77 -6.99
C VAL A 168 -6.79 -42.24 -7.80
N LYS A 169 -5.75 -42.76 -7.13
CA LYS A 169 -4.58 -43.33 -7.79
C LYS A 169 -4.91 -44.58 -8.62
N GLU A 170 -5.86 -45.43 -8.16
CA GLU A 170 -6.33 -46.55 -8.94
C GLU A 170 -7.06 -46.11 -10.21
N TRP A 171 -7.86 -45.07 -10.12
CA TRP A 171 -8.52 -44.48 -11.28
C TRP A 171 -7.53 -43.91 -12.30
N ASP A 172 -6.52 -43.19 -11.85
CA ASP A 172 -5.45 -42.61 -12.69
C ASP A 172 -4.71 -43.73 -13.50
N LYS A 173 -4.52 -44.90 -12.91
CA LYS A 173 -3.86 -46.06 -13.55
C LYS A 173 -4.71 -46.82 -14.54
N SER A 174 -6.03 -46.66 -14.50
CA SER A 174 -6.98 -47.39 -15.31
C SER A 174 -7.89 -46.47 -16.11
N PRO A 175 -7.32 -45.67 -17.06
CA PRO A 175 -8.10 -44.72 -17.85
C PRO A 175 -9.09 -45.48 -18.71
N SER A 176 -10.39 -45.36 -18.46
CA SER A 176 -11.44 -45.86 -19.30
C SER A 176 -11.77 -44.78 -20.36
N GLU A 177 -11.91 -45.19 -21.64
CA GLU A 177 -12.39 -44.33 -22.73
C GLU A 177 -13.70 -43.63 -22.39
N LYS A 178 -14.55 -44.28 -21.56
CA LYS A 178 -15.80 -43.74 -21.07
C LYS A 178 -15.63 -42.47 -20.22
N PHE A 179 -14.45 -42.24 -19.62
CA PHE A 179 -14.12 -41.10 -18.77
C PHE A 179 -13.06 -40.15 -19.37
N ALA A 180 -12.78 -40.30 -20.65
CA ALA A 180 -11.86 -39.43 -21.39
C ALA A 180 -12.10 -37.92 -21.18
N PRO A 181 -13.35 -37.42 -20.98
CA PRO A 181 -13.60 -36.02 -20.66
C PRO A 181 -13.08 -35.59 -19.27
N TYR A 182 -12.91 -36.54 -18.35
CA TYR A 182 -12.48 -36.28 -16.98
C TYR A 182 -11.02 -36.68 -16.81
N GLN A 183 -10.12 -35.75 -17.15
CA GLN A 183 -8.71 -36.00 -16.96
C GLN A 183 -8.38 -36.02 -15.48
N ILE A 184 -7.86 -37.16 -15.00
CA ILE A 184 -7.35 -37.30 -13.66
C ILE A 184 -5.85 -37.42 -13.71
N SER A 185 -5.19 -36.78 -12.78
CA SER A 185 -3.77 -36.92 -12.54
C SER A 185 -3.48 -36.76 -11.06
N THR A 186 -2.97 -37.82 -10.46
CA THR A 186 -2.53 -37.82 -9.05
C THR A 186 -1.07 -37.52 -8.85
N ASP A 187 -0.38 -37.12 -9.93
CA ASP A 187 1.01 -36.67 -9.87
C ASP A 187 1.13 -35.39 -9.03
N ASN A 188 2.25 -35.28 -8.35
CA ASN A 188 2.58 -34.07 -7.63
C ASN A 188 2.73 -32.90 -8.63
N LYS A 189 1.82 -31.94 -8.57
CA LYS A 189 1.82 -30.79 -9.47
C LYS A 189 1.77 -29.49 -8.68
N THR A 190 2.42 -28.47 -9.24
CA THR A 190 2.42 -27.13 -8.68
C THR A 190 1.67 -26.20 -9.62
N PHE A 191 0.75 -25.43 -9.06
CA PHE A 191 -0.14 -24.53 -9.77
C PHE A 191 0.03 -23.11 -9.28
N PHE A 192 -0.07 -22.15 -10.18
CA PHE A 192 -0.17 -20.75 -9.80
C PHE A 192 -1.51 -20.46 -9.13
N SER A 193 -1.49 -19.58 -8.14
CA SER A 193 -2.69 -19.20 -7.41
C SER A 193 -2.69 -17.71 -7.08
N LEU A 194 -3.89 -17.13 -7.10
CA LEU A 194 -4.17 -15.79 -6.61
C LEU A 194 -5.04 -15.88 -5.36
N ARG A 195 -4.84 -14.97 -4.43
CA ARG A 195 -5.72 -14.88 -3.26
C ARG A 195 -6.09 -13.45 -2.91
N ALA A 196 -7.29 -13.33 -2.34
CA ALA A 196 -7.76 -12.10 -1.72
C ALA A 196 -8.43 -12.44 -0.38
N GLY A 197 -8.36 -11.54 0.60
CA GLY A 197 -8.93 -11.80 1.90
C GLY A 197 -8.92 -10.62 2.84
N LEU A 198 -9.40 -10.88 4.04
CA LEU A 198 -9.41 -9.95 5.16
C LEU A 198 -8.80 -10.62 6.39
N GLN A 199 -8.04 -9.85 7.13
CA GLN A 199 -7.50 -10.25 8.42
C GLN A 199 -7.94 -9.22 9.48
N PHE A 200 -8.56 -9.70 10.53
CA PHE A 200 -8.99 -8.94 11.68
C PHE A 200 -7.97 -9.14 12.79
N ASN A 201 -7.25 -8.09 13.14
CA ASN A 201 -6.21 -8.11 14.15
C ASN A 201 -6.69 -7.42 15.43
N TYR A 202 -6.46 -8.06 16.57
CA TYR A 202 -6.65 -7.45 17.87
C TYR A 202 -5.35 -7.48 18.66
N MET A 203 -4.89 -6.32 19.08
CA MET A 203 -3.67 -6.13 19.84
C MET A 203 -3.83 -6.60 21.30
N LEU A 204 -3.23 -7.73 21.61
CA LEU A 204 -3.14 -8.23 23.00
C LEU A 204 -2.09 -7.47 23.81
N SER A 205 -0.95 -7.18 23.16
CA SER A 205 0.14 -6.38 23.71
C SER A 205 0.89 -5.67 22.59
N ASN A 206 1.84 -4.80 22.93
CA ASN A 206 2.70 -4.17 21.91
C ASN A 206 3.45 -5.18 21.06
N ALA A 207 3.70 -6.39 21.58
CA ALA A 207 4.45 -7.44 20.90
C ALA A 207 3.56 -8.45 20.17
N LEU A 208 2.30 -8.62 20.58
CA LEU A 208 1.49 -9.76 20.19
C LEU A 208 0.09 -9.34 19.77
N ASP A 209 -0.30 -9.78 18.60
CA ASP A 209 -1.68 -9.72 18.10
C ASP A 209 -2.29 -11.11 18.01
N ILE A 210 -3.57 -11.21 18.32
CA ILE A 210 -4.42 -12.31 17.86
C ILE A 210 -5.08 -11.88 16.56
N ASN A 211 -5.17 -12.78 15.61
CA ASN A 211 -5.78 -12.49 14.31
C ASN A 211 -6.74 -13.58 13.85
N LEU A 212 -7.80 -13.16 13.16
CA LEU A 212 -8.71 -14.01 12.41
C LEU A 212 -8.59 -13.65 10.94
N GLU A 213 -8.15 -14.58 10.13
CA GLU A 213 -7.94 -14.40 8.69
C GLU A 213 -8.95 -15.22 7.90
N ALA A 214 -9.58 -14.60 6.90
CA ALA A 214 -10.44 -15.26 5.93
C ALA A 214 -9.94 -14.93 4.53
N THR A 215 -9.56 -15.96 3.74
CA THR A 215 -9.05 -15.80 2.39
C THR A 215 -9.80 -16.68 1.40
N PHE A 216 -10.03 -16.12 0.22
CA PHE A 216 -10.49 -16.82 -0.96
C PHE A 216 -9.31 -16.99 -1.93
N ASN A 217 -9.11 -18.20 -2.41
CA ASN A 217 -7.96 -18.58 -3.22
C ASN A 217 -8.46 -19.14 -4.54
N ALA A 218 -7.99 -18.57 -5.66
CA ALA A 218 -8.27 -19.05 -7.00
C ALA A 218 -7.02 -19.73 -7.56
N THR A 219 -7.15 -20.94 -8.09
CA THR A 219 -6.05 -21.76 -8.58
C THR A 219 -6.45 -22.50 -9.86
N ASP A 220 -5.51 -23.19 -10.49
CA ASP A 220 -5.81 -24.01 -11.67
C ASP A 220 -6.82 -25.11 -11.33
N ASP A 221 -7.71 -25.43 -12.26
CA ASP A 221 -8.74 -26.46 -12.14
C ASP A 221 -8.19 -27.85 -11.75
N ALA A 222 -6.98 -28.18 -12.20
CA ALA A 222 -6.35 -29.46 -11.91
C ALA A 222 -5.77 -29.59 -10.48
N PHE A 223 -5.92 -28.58 -9.60
CA PHE A 223 -5.33 -28.61 -8.26
C PHE A 223 -5.84 -29.75 -7.38
N ASN A 224 -7.06 -30.20 -7.63
CA ASN A 224 -7.72 -31.29 -6.93
C ASN A 224 -7.51 -32.67 -7.59
N GLY A 225 -6.62 -32.76 -8.59
CA GLY A 225 -6.33 -33.97 -9.35
C GLY A 225 -7.30 -34.26 -10.49
N THR A 226 -8.36 -33.48 -10.66
CA THR A 226 -9.33 -33.63 -11.75
C THR A 226 -9.39 -32.37 -12.57
N ARG A 227 -9.41 -32.51 -13.91
CA ARG A 227 -9.63 -31.39 -14.83
C ARG A 227 -10.97 -31.57 -15.52
N TYR A 228 -11.80 -30.56 -15.45
CA TYR A 228 -13.10 -30.51 -16.08
C TYR A 228 -13.21 -29.20 -16.92
N ASP A 229 -14.33 -28.79 -17.34
CA ASP A 229 -14.59 -27.72 -18.34
C ASP A 229 -14.21 -26.28 -17.90
N ARG A 230 -13.56 -26.08 -16.75
CA ARG A 230 -13.18 -24.77 -16.22
C ARG A 230 -11.67 -24.57 -16.20
N LYS A 231 -11.25 -23.30 -16.23
CA LYS A 231 -9.82 -22.95 -16.14
C LYS A 231 -9.37 -22.70 -14.69
N TRP A 232 -10.30 -22.41 -13.81
CA TRP A 232 -10.03 -21.99 -12.44
C TRP A 232 -10.99 -22.65 -11.46
N ASP A 233 -10.42 -23.18 -10.42
CA ASP A 233 -11.09 -23.65 -9.22
C ASP A 233 -10.74 -22.76 -8.02
N SER A 234 -11.40 -23.00 -6.89
CA SER A 234 -11.18 -22.18 -5.70
C SER A 234 -11.33 -22.94 -4.41
N TYR A 235 -10.78 -22.37 -3.35
CA TYR A 235 -11.01 -22.80 -1.98
C TYR A 235 -10.95 -21.60 -1.05
N ALA A 236 -11.64 -21.67 0.08
CA ALA A 236 -11.64 -20.67 1.12
C ALA A 236 -10.88 -21.16 2.36
N ASN A 237 -10.15 -20.27 3.03
CA ASN A 237 -9.53 -20.56 4.32
C ASN A 237 -10.08 -19.60 5.37
N VAL A 238 -10.29 -20.13 6.58
CA VAL A 238 -10.52 -19.34 7.79
C VAL A 238 -9.55 -19.81 8.85
N MET A 239 -8.67 -18.92 9.30
CA MET A 239 -7.59 -19.26 10.23
C MET A 239 -7.54 -18.27 11.41
N LEU A 240 -7.34 -18.80 12.59
CA LEU A 240 -7.05 -18.07 13.80
C LEU A 240 -5.55 -18.13 14.08
N GLY A 241 -4.93 -17.05 14.47
CA GLY A 241 -3.49 -17.03 14.68
C GLY A 241 -2.98 -15.99 15.64
N LEU A 242 -1.68 -16.05 15.83
CA LEU A 242 -0.90 -15.11 16.62
C LEU A 242 0.18 -14.50 15.76
N THR A 243 0.37 -13.19 15.89
CA THR A 243 1.44 -12.44 15.22
C THR A 243 2.32 -11.77 16.24
N TYR A 244 3.61 -12.05 16.18
CA TYR A 244 4.63 -11.43 17.03
C TYR A 244 5.40 -10.36 16.25
N HIS A 245 5.48 -9.16 16.80
CA HIS A 245 6.19 -8.01 16.24
C HIS A 245 7.58 -7.88 16.89
N PHE A 246 8.62 -7.85 16.07
CA PHE A 246 9.99 -7.65 16.53
C PHE A 246 10.22 -6.20 16.94
N LYS A 247 11.21 -5.98 17.81
CA LYS A 247 11.66 -4.63 18.17
C LYS A 247 12.38 -3.99 16.98
N ASP A 248 12.13 -2.71 16.80
CA ASP A 248 12.86 -1.85 15.88
C ASP A 248 14.13 -1.26 16.51
N GLN A 249 14.81 -0.39 15.76
CA GLN A 249 16.03 0.29 16.23
C GLN A 249 15.81 1.20 17.45
N TYR A 250 14.59 1.60 17.74
CA TYR A 250 14.22 2.43 18.88
C TYR A 250 13.73 1.62 20.10
N GLY A 251 13.64 0.29 19.95
CA GLY A 251 13.07 -0.60 20.96
C GLY A 251 11.55 -0.69 20.91
N ASP A 252 10.90 0.02 20.00
CA ASP A 252 9.47 -0.07 19.73
C ASP A 252 9.16 -1.31 18.87
N ARG A 253 7.90 -1.71 18.83
CA ARG A 253 7.45 -2.87 18.03
C ARG A 253 6.42 -2.50 16.97
N ARG A 254 6.00 -1.22 16.98
CA ARG A 254 5.00 -0.63 16.11
C ARG A 254 5.42 0.77 15.75
N PHE A 255 4.84 1.29 14.70
CA PHE A 255 5.06 2.67 14.32
C PHE A 255 4.71 3.61 15.49
N ARG A 256 5.56 4.61 15.70
CA ARG A 256 5.38 5.63 16.74
C ARG A 256 5.59 7.00 16.14
N TYR A 257 4.83 7.95 16.65
CA TYR A 257 5.12 9.35 16.41
C TYR A 257 6.30 9.81 17.27
N THR A 258 7.03 10.77 16.77
CA THR A 258 7.97 11.58 17.52
C THR A 258 7.55 13.04 17.43
N GLU A 259 7.75 13.76 18.49
CA GLU A 259 7.62 15.21 18.45
C GLU A 259 8.90 15.75 17.84
N VAL A 260 8.80 16.32 16.65
CA VAL A 260 9.89 17.05 16.03
C VAL A 260 9.90 18.43 16.66
N ASN A 261 10.69 18.56 17.71
CA ASN A 261 10.96 19.86 18.32
C ASN A 261 12.17 20.45 17.62
N ASP A 262 11.93 21.24 16.58
CA ASP A 262 12.96 21.98 15.86
C ASP A 262 13.46 23.21 16.65
N GLN A 263 13.20 23.31 17.96
CA GLN A 263 13.57 24.44 18.77
C GLN A 263 15.08 24.72 18.68
N ALA A 264 15.91 23.68 18.66
CA ALA A 264 17.36 23.83 18.52
C ALA A 264 17.76 24.45 17.18
N TRP A 265 17.07 24.05 16.07
CA TRP A 265 17.30 24.65 14.76
C TRP A 265 16.77 26.08 14.68
N VAL A 266 15.60 26.35 15.26
CA VAL A 266 15.00 27.68 15.36
C VAL A 266 15.88 28.61 16.21
N ASP A 267 16.42 28.11 17.33
CA ASP A 267 17.32 28.88 18.19
C ASP A 267 18.65 29.21 17.48
N GLU A 268 19.20 28.23 16.73
CA GLU A 268 20.40 28.46 15.92
C GLU A 268 20.14 29.45 14.78
N LEU A 269 18.97 29.39 14.14
CA LEU A 269 18.58 30.37 13.10
C LEU A 269 18.39 31.75 13.68
N ASN A 270 17.71 31.86 14.83
CA ASN A 270 17.54 33.13 15.54
C ASN A 270 18.88 33.71 15.99
N ARG A 271 19.82 32.89 16.46
CA ARG A 271 21.18 33.28 16.79
C ARG A 271 21.90 33.88 15.58
N LYS A 272 21.86 33.19 14.44
CA LYS A 272 22.48 33.65 13.19
C LYS A 272 21.88 34.97 12.69
N ILE A 273 20.55 35.08 12.74
CA ILE A 273 19.85 36.33 12.37
C ILE A 273 20.28 37.48 13.28
N ASN A 274 20.37 37.26 14.59
CA ASN A 274 20.79 38.29 15.55
C ASN A 274 22.26 38.63 15.39
N GLU A 275 23.14 37.69 15.09
CA GLU A 275 24.55 37.92 14.78
C GLU A 275 24.71 38.78 13.52
N GLU A 276 23.96 38.50 12.46
CA GLU A 276 23.98 39.31 11.24
C GLU A 276 23.41 40.72 11.48
N ARG A 277 22.33 40.86 12.26
CA ARG A 277 21.74 42.16 12.62
C ARG A 277 22.66 43.01 13.48
N ASN A 278 23.43 42.37 14.36
CA ASN A 278 24.33 43.07 15.30
C ASN A 278 25.73 43.31 14.73
N LYS A 279 26.01 42.89 13.48
CA LYS A 279 27.26 43.29 12.81
C LYS A 279 27.28 44.80 12.65
N PRO A 280 28.31 45.49 13.15
CA PRO A 280 28.42 46.93 12.96
C PRO A 280 28.39 47.21 11.45
N ILE A 281 27.47 48.05 11.01
CA ILE A 281 27.42 48.53 9.64
C ILE A 281 28.76 49.20 9.40
N PRO A 282 29.62 48.73 8.45
CA PRO A 282 30.88 49.43 8.17
C PRO A 282 30.58 50.88 7.81
N ALA A 283 31.30 51.80 8.46
CA ALA A 283 31.16 53.21 8.19
C ALA A 283 31.21 53.43 6.67
N PRO A 284 30.31 54.24 6.08
CA PRO A 284 30.28 54.45 4.65
C PRO A 284 31.61 55.02 4.20
N VAL A 285 32.33 54.27 3.37
CA VAL A 285 33.44 54.81 2.59
C VAL A 285 32.81 55.78 1.59
N VAL A 286 32.93 57.07 1.85
CA VAL A 286 32.44 58.11 0.96
C VAL A 286 33.35 58.14 -0.28
N THR A 287 33.01 57.25 -1.23
CA THR A 287 33.45 57.42 -2.61
C THR A 287 32.28 58.11 -3.32
N GLU A 288 32.47 59.32 -3.81
CA GLU A 288 31.47 59.99 -4.63
C GLU A 288 31.21 59.16 -5.89
N VAL A 289 30.23 58.31 -5.81
CA VAL A 289 29.62 57.61 -6.96
C VAL A 289 28.25 58.25 -7.15
N LYS A 290 28.02 58.81 -8.35
CA LYS A 290 26.72 59.33 -8.79
C LYS A 290 25.66 58.29 -8.39
N LYS A 291 24.74 58.73 -7.52
CA LYS A 291 23.59 57.93 -7.08
C LYS A 291 22.66 57.63 -8.27
N GLU A 292 22.77 56.49 -8.91
CA GLU A 292 21.58 55.82 -9.44
C GLU A 292 20.90 55.17 -8.25
N VAL A 293 19.78 55.71 -7.82
CA VAL A 293 18.93 55.13 -6.78
C VAL A 293 18.18 53.98 -7.43
N VAL A 294 18.76 52.79 -7.40
CA VAL A 294 18.00 51.57 -7.69
C VAL A 294 17.16 51.28 -6.45
N LYS A 295 15.90 51.71 -6.47
CA LYS A 295 14.89 51.27 -5.49
C LYS A 295 14.58 49.80 -5.78
N ASN A 296 15.21 48.89 -5.08
CA ASN A 296 14.77 47.47 -5.07
C ASN A 296 13.53 47.37 -4.18
N GLU A 297 12.36 47.69 -4.71
CA GLU A 297 11.11 47.26 -4.14
C GLU A 297 10.88 45.81 -4.60
N MET A 298 10.99 44.85 -3.66
CA MET A 298 10.68 43.46 -3.96
C MET A 298 9.17 43.30 -4.12
N LEU A 299 8.69 43.17 -5.35
CA LEU A 299 7.34 42.73 -5.61
C LEU A 299 7.26 41.23 -5.29
N GLY A 300 6.83 40.90 -4.09
CA GLY A 300 6.66 39.52 -3.64
C GLY A 300 5.40 38.86 -4.23
N MET A 301 5.42 38.56 -5.54
CA MET A 301 4.29 37.94 -6.22
C MET A 301 4.58 36.49 -6.56
N THR A 302 3.62 35.59 -6.28
CA THR A 302 3.76 34.17 -6.55
C THR A 302 2.70 33.72 -7.54
N VAL A 303 3.13 32.97 -8.58
CA VAL A 303 2.26 32.29 -9.55
C VAL A 303 2.34 30.79 -9.34
N SER A 304 1.23 30.17 -8.92
CA SER A 304 1.14 28.74 -8.69
C SER A 304 0.71 27.97 -9.93
N PHE A 305 1.33 26.82 -10.17
CA PHE A 305 1.04 25.93 -11.30
C PHE A 305 0.46 24.62 -10.81
N ILE A 306 -0.41 24.03 -11.62
CA ILE A 306 -0.88 22.67 -11.41
C ILE A 306 0.33 21.71 -11.52
N ILE A 307 0.28 20.60 -10.78
CA ILE A 307 1.33 19.57 -10.80
C ILE A 307 1.61 19.17 -12.26
N ASP A 308 2.89 19.12 -12.62
CA ASP A 308 3.39 18.75 -13.94
C ASP A 308 2.89 19.64 -15.11
N LYS A 309 2.42 20.85 -14.81
CA LYS A 309 1.98 21.86 -15.80
C LYS A 309 2.79 23.14 -15.67
N TYR A 310 2.87 23.86 -16.81
CA TYR A 310 3.47 25.19 -16.91
C TYR A 310 2.49 26.23 -17.49
N ASN A 311 1.24 25.85 -17.75
CA ASN A 311 0.21 26.76 -18.23
C ASN A 311 -0.34 27.57 -17.04
N ILE A 312 -0.43 28.89 -17.19
CA ILE A 312 -1.00 29.80 -16.20
C ILE A 312 -2.53 29.60 -16.18
N THR A 313 -3.09 29.32 -15.00
CA THR A 313 -4.54 29.22 -14.84
C THR A 313 -5.22 30.58 -14.87
N ASP A 314 -6.52 30.63 -15.17
CA ASP A 314 -7.26 31.90 -15.26
C ASP A 314 -7.26 32.67 -13.92
N ILE A 315 -7.17 31.96 -12.80
CA ILE A 315 -7.03 32.58 -11.47
C ILE A 315 -5.65 33.29 -11.36
N GLN A 316 -4.60 32.66 -11.83
CA GLN A 316 -3.23 33.17 -11.74
C GLN A 316 -2.94 34.24 -12.79
N LYS A 317 -3.71 34.31 -13.88
CA LYS A 317 -3.62 35.40 -14.86
C LYS A 317 -3.83 36.80 -14.26
N LYS A 318 -4.64 36.90 -13.19
CA LYS A 318 -4.84 38.15 -12.47
C LYS A 318 -3.54 38.64 -11.82
N ASN A 319 -2.80 37.75 -11.16
CA ASN A 319 -1.53 38.08 -10.53
C ASN A 319 -0.49 38.53 -11.58
N VAL A 320 -0.43 37.84 -12.72
CA VAL A 320 0.46 38.23 -13.83
C VAL A 320 0.06 39.61 -14.42
N ALA A 321 -1.26 39.84 -14.56
CA ALA A 321 -1.75 41.14 -15.05
C ALA A 321 -1.44 42.31 -14.07
N GLU A 322 -1.48 42.06 -12.77
CA GLU A 322 -1.09 43.05 -11.76
C GLU A 322 0.41 43.35 -11.84
N ALA A 323 1.26 42.33 -12.04
CA ALA A 323 2.70 42.57 -12.27
C ALA A 323 2.97 43.32 -13.55
N ALA A 324 2.29 43.02 -14.65
CA ALA A 324 2.41 43.72 -15.91
C ALA A 324 2.00 45.18 -15.78
N LYS A 325 0.89 45.47 -15.11
CA LYS A 325 0.44 46.83 -14.83
C LYS A 325 1.43 47.59 -13.97
N TYR A 326 2.03 46.97 -12.95
CA TYR A 326 3.05 47.57 -12.14
C TYR A 326 4.28 47.99 -12.98
N LEU A 327 4.72 47.14 -13.93
CA LEU A 327 5.82 47.45 -14.83
C LEU A 327 5.48 48.59 -15.85
N GLU A 328 4.21 48.65 -16.28
CA GLU A 328 3.73 49.76 -17.12
C GLU A 328 3.74 51.08 -16.34
N ASP A 329 3.36 51.07 -15.07
CA ASP A 329 3.35 52.24 -14.20
C ASP A 329 4.77 52.66 -13.74
N HIS A 330 5.75 51.73 -13.82
CA HIS A 330 7.13 51.90 -13.35
C HIS A 330 8.17 51.46 -14.40
N PRO A 331 8.33 52.16 -15.51
CA PRO A 331 9.21 51.76 -16.63
C PRO A 331 10.71 51.70 -16.26
N GLU A 332 11.10 52.24 -15.12
CA GLU A 332 12.48 52.18 -14.60
C GLU A 332 12.78 50.86 -13.84
N VAL A 333 11.77 50.01 -13.62
CA VAL A 333 11.90 48.78 -12.84
C VAL A 333 12.07 47.58 -13.76
N ASN A 334 12.94 46.63 -13.38
CA ASN A 334 13.10 45.35 -14.03
C ASN A 334 12.54 44.24 -13.11
N LEU A 335 11.78 43.32 -13.67
CA LEU A 335 11.25 42.17 -12.97
C LEU A 335 12.12 40.91 -13.19
N ILE A 336 12.47 40.24 -12.11
CA ILE A 336 13.13 38.94 -12.17
C ILE A 336 12.10 37.84 -11.87
N VAL A 337 11.87 36.93 -12.83
CA VAL A 337 10.98 35.83 -12.68
C VAL A 337 11.79 34.56 -12.40
N THR A 338 11.51 33.89 -11.29
CA THR A 338 12.19 32.65 -10.90
C THR A 338 11.19 31.50 -10.87
N GLY A 339 11.42 30.46 -11.66
CA GLY A 339 10.58 29.27 -11.70
C GLY A 339 11.08 28.18 -10.74
N TYR A 340 10.15 27.48 -10.11
CA TYR A 340 10.43 26.35 -9.21
C TYR A 340 9.68 25.09 -9.64
N ALA A 341 10.31 23.94 -9.43
CA ALA A 341 9.69 22.63 -9.48
C ALA A 341 10.16 21.81 -8.28
N ASP A 342 9.33 20.84 -7.85
CA ASP A 342 9.63 20.00 -6.71
C ASP A 342 10.87 19.14 -6.96
N VAL A 343 11.82 19.17 -6.02
CA VAL A 343 13.07 18.40 -6.12
C VAL A 343 12.88 16.95 -5.71
N GLN A 344 11.83 16.62 -4.96
CA GLN A 344 11.60 15.30 -4.40
C GLN A 344 10.86 14.36 -5.34
N THR A 345 10.17 14.89 -6.35
CA THR A 345 9.39 14.11 -7.31
C THR A 345 9.98 14.25 -8.72
N GLY A 346 10.26 13.12 -9.37
CA GLY A 346 10.68 13.08 -10.77
C GLY A 346 12.19 13.19 -11.02
N ASN A 347 12.55 13.25 -12.30
CA ASN A 347 13.94 13.35 -12.75
C ASN A 347 14.46 14.79 -12.61
N PRO A 348 15.65 15.05 -12.04
CA PRO A 348 16.22 16.38 -11.87
C PRO A 348 16.31 17.19 -13.18
N ALA A 349 16.68 16.57 -14.30
CA ALA A 349 16.74 17.22 -15.60
C ALA A 349 15.34 17.64 -16.12
N TYR A 350 14.32 16.85 -15.84
CA TYR A 350 12.94 17.19 -16.16
C TYR A 350 12.44 18.36 -15.30
N ASN A 351 12.71 18.33 -13.99
CA ASN A 351 12.28 19.37 -13.06
C ASN A 351 12.97 20.72 -13.37
N LEU A 352 14.23 20.70 -13.75
CA LEU A 352 14.94 21.90 -14.22
C LEU A 352 14.25 22.48 -15.48
N LYS A 353 13.91 21.64 -16.45
CA LYS A 353 13.21 22.06 -17.65
C LYS A 353 11.78 22.56 -17.36
N LEU A 354 11.10 21.94 -16.40
CA LEU A 354 9.77 22.36 -15.97
C LEU A 354 9.82 23.73 -15.25
N SER A 355 10.79 23.95 -14.37
CA SER A 355 10.97 25.24 -13.69
C SER A 355 11.28 26.37 -14.67
N GLN A 356 12.12 26.11 -15.67
CA GLN A 356 12.42 27.07 -16.73
C GLN A 356 11.16 27.41 -17.55
N ARG A 357 10.38 26.42 -17.98
CA ARG A 357 9.12 26.64 -18.72
C ARG A 357 8.09 27.42 -17.91
N ARG A 358 8.06 27.23 -16.58
CA ARG A 358 7.18 28.00 -15.68
C ARG A 358 7.58 29.44 -15.59
N ALA A 359 8.88 29.74 -15.52
CA ALA A 359 9.39 31.13 -15.57
C ALA A 359 9.07 31.77 -16.93
N GLU A 360 9.35 31.07 -18.04
CA GLU A 360 9.07 31.56 -19.41
C GLU A 360 7.57 31.81 -19.66
N ALA A 361 6.67 31.00 -19.02
CA ALA A 361 5.23 31.18 -19.18
C ALA A 361 4.70 32.47 -18.48
N VAL A 362 5.44 33.02 -17.51
CA VAL A 362 5.07 34.23 -16.79
C VAL A 362 5.68 35.49 -17.46
N CYS A 363 6.83 35.36 -18.14
CA CYS A 363 7.44 36.42 -18.94
C CYS A 363 6.63 36.71 -20.22
#